data_5c835e03eafd6c3cd4876e40e12aeb5d
#
_entry.id   5c835e03eafd6c3cd4876e40e12aeb5d
#
_cell.length_a   1.000
_cell.length_b   1.000
_cell.length_c   1.000
_cell.angle_alpha   90.00
_cell.angle_beta   90.00
_cell.angle_gamma   90.00
#
_symmetry.space_group_name_H-M   'P 1'
#
loop_
_entity.id
_entity.type
_entity.pdbx_description
1 polymer ?
#
loop_
_entity_poly.entity_id
_entity_poly.type
_entity_poly.pdbx_seq_one_letter_code
_entity_poly.pdbx_strand_id
1 'polypeptide(L)'
;MRKAFRGFLSLAVLIGTVGATGASAGAATAAEPATFRSGSVSDDATGTDIKDRILAIPGMSLIEEKPYAGYRYFVLGYTQPVDHRHPSKGTFQQRITLLHKDTSRPTVFHTSGYNVSTNPSRSEPTRIVDGNQVSLEYRYFTPSRPAPADWSKLDIRQAASDQHRVFTALKRIYTKKWLTTGVSKGGMTATYYERYYPEDMDGVVAYVAPNDVVDKEDSAYDRFFENVGTKECRDRVNAVQREALVRREPLEKKYQEYAAANGYTFDTTGSLDKAYEAVVMDYVWAYWQYSLLSDCDTVPADAESAPDQAIWDSIDSVSGFSTYTDQGLERYTPYYYQAGTQLGSPDIRQPWLGGLSRYGYQPPRTFVPRSIPMKFQPPVMRDVDNWVKRHANRMLYVYGENDPWGAERFRPGAGSRDSYVMTVPGGNHGASVAGLAEENKAKATAAILRWADVAPAAVRDDPAKAKPLAKFDARLDKRDVLNERGLRP
;
A
#
# COMPACT_ATOMS: atom_id res chain seq x y z
N MET A 1 -24.32 -6.93 -28.81
CA MET A 1 -25.44 -6.12 -28.31
C MET A 1 -25.60 -6.35 -26.83
N ARG A 2 -25.17 -5.40 -26.02
CA ARG A 2 -25.70 -5.04 -24.68
C ARG A 2 -24.83 -3.86 -24.18
N LYS A 3 -25.37 -2.66 -24.40
CA LYS A 3 -24.80 -1.40 -23.86
C LYS A 3 -25.11 -1.32 -22.38
N ALA A 4 -24.12 -1.07 -21.56
CA ALA A 4 -24.32 -0.68 -20.15
C ALA A 4 -23.96 0.81 -20.03
N PHE A 5 -24.98 1.61 -19.80
CA PHE A 5 -24.90 3.03 -19.48
C PHE A 5 -24.32 3.23 -18.07
N ARG A 6 -23.32 4.06 -17.95
CA ARG A 6 -22.92 4.67 -16.69
C ARG A 6 -23.52 6.05 -16.61
N GLY A 7 -24.53 6.20 -15.72
CA GLY A 7 -25.17 7.47 -15.45
C GLY A 7 -24.40 8.28 -14.41
N PHE A 8 -24.11 9.54 -14.74
CA PHE A 8 -23.69 10.57 -13.80
C PHE A 8 -24.87 10.96 -12.90
N LEU A 9 -24.68 10.98 -11.58
CA LEU A 9 -25.63 11.56 -10.65
C LEU A 9 -25.15 12.98 -10.27
N SER A 10 -25.78 13.97 -10.88
CA SER A 10 -25.67 15.37 -10.43
C SER A 10 -26.68 15.61 -9.30
N LEU A 11 -26.22 16.11 -8.17
CA LEU A 11 -27.05 16.50 -7.02
C LEU A 11 -27.57 17.92 -7.25
N ALA A 12 -28.84 18.05 -7.54
CA ALA A 12 -29.56 19.34 -7.54
C ALA A 12 -30.32 19.52 -6.22
N VAL A 13 -30.00 20.58 -5.50
CA VAL A 13 -30.75 21.05 -4.32
C VAL A 13 -31.97 21.79 -4.80
N LEU A 14 -33.18 21.39 -4.38
CA LEU A 14 -34.43 22.12 -4.56
C LEU A 14 -35.07 22.37 -3.19
N ILE A 15 -35.15 23.65 -2.84
CA ILE A 15 -35.95 24.19 -1.74
C ILE A 15 -37.35 24.39 -2.29
N GLY A 16 -38.37 23.88 -1.61
CA GLY A 16 -39.77 24.07 -2.00
C GLY A 16 -40.74 23.88 -0.84
N THR A 17 -41.51 24.89 -0.65
CA THR A 17 -42.36 25.28 0.44
C THR A 17 -43.61 24.42 0.67
N VAL A 18 -44.08 24.52 1.93
CA VAL A 18 -45.31 24.13 2.61
C VAL A 18 -46.59 24.19 1.80
N GLY A 19 -47.45 23.17 1.93
CA GLY A 19 -48.86 23.19 1.65
C GLY A 19 -49.61 22.07 2.36
N ALA A 20 -50.40 22.39 3.36
CA ALA A 20 -51.22 21.48 4.13
C ALA A 20 -52.60 21.27 3.47
N THR A 21 -53.07 20.02 3.39
CA THR A 21 -54.52 19.68 3.48
C THR A 21 -54.68 18.23 3.93
N GLY A 22 -55.66 18.01 4.76
CA GLY A 22 -55.83 16.91 5.66
C GLY A 22 -56.64 15.70 5.18
N ALA A 23 -56.76 14.79 6.16
CA ALA A 23 -57.74 13.71 6.43
C ALA A 23 -57.56 12.39 5.67
N SER A 24 -57.28 11.32 6.34
CA SER A 24 -58.16 10.48 7.14
C SER A 24 -57.43 9.19 7.61
N ALA A 25 -57.88 8.73 8.77
CA ALA A 25 -57.24 7.65 9.54
C ALA A 25 -57.35 6.26 8.90
N GLY A 26 -56.24 5.54 8.89
CA GLY A 26 -56.19 4.11 8.77
C GLY A 26 -55.11 3.60 9.72
N ALA A 27 -55.51 2.91 10.79
CA ALA A 27 -54.60 2.37 11.77
C ALA A 27 -53.78 1.21 11.16
N ALA A 28 -52.52 1.49 10.85
CA ALA A 28 -51.54 0.47 10.61
C ALA A 28 -50.66 0.34 11.87
N THR A 29 -50.67 -0.82 12.49
CA THR A 29 -49.82 -1.19 13.61
C THR A 29 -48.36 -0.94 13.25
N ALA A 30 -47.71 -0.02 13.96
CA ALA A 30 -46.30 0.26 13.88
C ALA A 30 -45.54 -0.97 14.37
N ALA A 31 -44.79 -1.61 13.49
CA ALA A 31 -43.74 -2.51 13.89
C ALA A 31 -42.66 -1.68 14.60
N GLU A 32 -42.35 -2.03 15.83
CA GLU A 32 -41.25 -1.47 16.58
C GLU A 32 -39.95 -1.60 15.79
N PRO A 33 -39.07 -0.57 15.75
CA PRO A 33 -37.76 -0.70 15.16
C PRO A 33 -36.98 -1.73 15.95
N ALA A 34 -36.53 -2.79 15.27
CA ALA A 34 -35.65 -3.78 15.84
C ALA A 34 -34.42 -3.04 16.42
N THR A 35 -34.37 -2.95 17.73
CA THR A 35 -33.18 -2.55 18.44
C THR A 35 -32.07 -3.53 18.10
N PHE A 36 -31.14 -3.14 17.26
CA PHE A 36 -29.88 -3.83 17.09
C PHE A 36 -29.23 -3.89 18.47
N ARG A 37 -29.36 -5.03 19.15
CA ARG A 37 -28.50 -5.33 20.26
C ARG A 37 -27.09 -5.38 19.71
N SER A 38 -26.30 -4.34 19.96
CA SER A 38 -24.85 -4.38 19.88
C SER A 38 -24.42 -5.61 20.66
N GLY A 39 -23.96 -6.66 19.94
CA GLY A 39 -23.31 -7.78 20.58
C GLY A 39 -22.17 -7.19 21.38
N SER A 40 -22.21 -7.31 22.70
CA SER A 40 -21.16 -6.87 23.59
C SER A 40 -19.86 -7.55 23.14
N VAL A 41 -18.93 -6.79 22.57
CA VAL A 41 -17.53 -7.17 22.52
C VAL A 41 -17.17 -7.37 23.99
N SER A 42 -16.73 -8.57 24.38
CA SER A 42 -16.46 -8.92 25.76
C SER A 42 -15.52 -7.88 26.39
N ASP A 43 -15.99 -7.19 27.41
CA ASP A 43 -15.10 -6.41 28.28
C ASP A 43 -14.08 -7.38 28.89
N ASP A 44 -12.81 -6.96 28.88
CA ASP A 44 -11.71 -7.74 29.41
C ASP A 44 -11.94 -8.08 30.90
N ALA A 45 -11.25 -9.12 31.39
CA ALA A 45 -11.31 -9.61 32.78
C ALA A 45 -11.02 -8.53 33.83
N THR A 46 -10.60 -7.32 33.47
CA THR A 46 -10.32 -6.18 34.34
C THR A 46 -11.53 -5.26 34.55
N GLY A 47 -12.64 -5.42 33.82
CA GLY A 47 -13.83 -4.55 33.90
C GLY A 47 -13.65 -3.11 33.43
N THR A 48 -12.46 -2.74 32.92
CA THR A 48 -12.19 -1.40 32.36
C THR A 48 -12.37 -1.43 30.83
N ASP A 49 -13.12 -0.47 30.29
CA ASP A 49 -13.34 -0.35 28.84
C ASP A 49 -12.01 -0.26 28.08
N ILE A 50 -11.90 -0.97 26.98
CA ILE A 50 -10.65 -1.03 26.17
C ILE A 50 -10.23 0.36 25.70
N LYS A 51 -11.17 1.25 25.38
CA LYS A 51 -10.88 2.64 25.00
C LYS A 51 -10.15 3.37 26.12
N ASP A 52 -10.65 3.25 27.34
CA ASP A 52 -10.06 3.92 28.51
C ASP A 52 -8.63 3.41 28.77
N ARG A 53 -8.40 2.10 28.61
CA ARG A 53 -7.06 1.51 28.70
C ARG A 53 -6.11 2.04 27.63
N ILE A 54 -6.59 2.21 26.40
CA ILE A 54 -5.79 2.75 25.29
C ILE A 54 -5.47 4.22 25.55
N LEU A 55 -6.46 5.02 25.94
CA LEU A 55 -6.29 6.45 26.19
C LEU A 55 -5.48 6.74 27.47
N ALA A 56 -5.34 5.79 28.38
CA ALA A 56 -4.41 5.88 29.50
C ALA A 56 -2.92 5.76 29.11
N ILE A 57 -2.62 5.36 27.86
CA ILE A 57 -1.24 5.33 27.36
C ILE A 57 -0.74 6.77 27.18
N PRO A 58 0.38 7.16 27.81
CA PRO A 58 0.92 8.51 27.64
C PRO A 58 1.18 8.88 26.18
N GLY A 59 0.63 9.99 25.72
CA GLY A 59 0.74 10.48 24.35
C GLY A 59 -0.27 9.90 23.36
N MET A 60 -1.16 9.01 23.82
CA MET A 60 -2.26 8.50 23.02
C MET A 60 -3.48 9.45 23.11
N SER A 61 -4.13 9.70 21.99
CA SER A 61 -5.36 10.50 21.91
C SER A 61 -6.35 9.87 20.94
N LEU A 62 -7.65 10.05 21.22
CA LEU A 62 -8.72 9.61 20.34
C LEU A 62 -9.02 10.71 19.31
N ILE A 63 -9.02 10.33 18.02
CA ILE A 63 -9.50 11.17 16.93
C ILE A 63 -10.94 10.80 16.62
N GLU A 64 -11.25 9.51 16.45
CA GLU A 64 -12.58 9.02 16.11
C GLU A 64 -12.75 7.55 16.56
N GLU A 65 -13.97 7.17 16.91
CA GLU A 65 -14.35 5.76 17.10
C GLU A 65 -15.51 5.44 16.15
N LYS A 66 -15.36 4.36 15.40
CA LYS A 66 -16.39 3.86 14.46
C LYS A 66 -16.83 2.47 14.90
N PRO A 67 -18.12 2.22 15.09
CA PRO A 67 -18.61 0.86 15.34
C PRO A 67 -18.47 0.01 14.05
N TYR A 68 -18.08 -1.24 14.22
CA TYR A 68 -18.10 -2.24 13.15
C TYR A 68 -18.52 -3.60 13.73
N ALA A 69 -19.33 -4.35 12.98
CA ALA A 69 -19.84 -5.63 13.47
C ALA A 69 -18.70 -6.59 13.87
N GLY A 70 -18.64 -6.98 15.14
CA GLY A 70 -17.60 -7.86 15.71
C GLY A 70 -16.26 -7.18 16.03
N TYR A 71 -16.17 -5.85 15.89
CA TYR A 71 -14.98 -5.05 16.20
C TYR A 71 -15.36 -3.68 16.77
N ARG A 72 -14.38 -3.05 17.41
CA ARG A 72 -14.36 -1.61 17.65
C ARG A 72 -13.21 -1.03 16.83
N TYR A 73 -13.45 0.05 16.11
CA TYR A 73 -12.45 0.68 15.28
C TYR A 73 -12.13 2.08 15.78
N PHE A 74 -10.87 2.29 16.12
CA PHE A 74 -10.37 3.55 16.65
C PHE A 74 -9.42 4.19 15.67
N VAL A 75 -9.60 5.47 15.41
CA VAL A 75 -8.60 6.36 14.79
C VAL A 75 -7.97 7.16 15.91
N LEU A 76 -6.66 7.03 16.05
CA LEU A 76 -5.90 7.54 17.19
C LEU A 76 -4.74 8.42 16.72
N GLY A 77 -4.34 9.37 17.55
CA GLY A 77 -3.07 10.06 17.47
C GLY A 77 -2.10 9.54 18.54
N TYR A 78 -0.82 9.37 18.18
CA TYR A 78 0.21 9.01 19.11
C TYR A 78 1.40 9.96 19.02
N THR A 79 1.84 10.48 20.16
CA THR A 79 2.97 11.43 20.23
C THR A 79 4.29 10.70 20.00
N GLN A 80 4.97 11.06 18.91
CA GLN A 80 6.27 10.51 18.51
C GLN A 80 7.36 11.57 18.54
N PRO A 81 8.63 11.22 18.87
CA PRO A 81 9.75 12.12 18.69
C PRO A 81 10.01 12.40 17.21
N VAL A 82 10.32 13.62 16.87
CA VAL A 82 10.82 13.96 15.52
C VAL A 82 12.11 13.19 15.24
N ASP A 83 13.00 13.11 16.24
CA ASP A 83 14.26 12.37 16.18
C ASP A 83 14.37 11.42 17.38
N HIS A 84 14.28 10.10 17.13
CA HIS A 84 14.39 9.08 18.19
C HIS A 84 15.78 9.04 18.84
N ARG A 85 16.82 9.55 18.17
CA ARG A 85 18.16 9.67 18.76
C ARG A 85 18.28 10.87 19.72
N HIS A 86 17.43 11.87 19.56
CA HIS A 86 17.37 13.09 20.36
C HIS A 86 15.93 13.48 20.67
N PRO A 87 15.21 12.73 21.52
CA PRO A 87 13.77 12.92 21.74
C PRO A 87 13.36 14.30 22.25
N SER A 88 14.30 15.04 22.86
CA SER A 88 14.08 16.41 23.35
C SER A 88 13.99 17.46 22.24
N LYS A 89 14.31 17.11 20.98
CA LYS A 89 14.25 18.05 19.83
C LYS A 89 12.86 18.27 19.24
N GLY A 90 11.82 17.82 19.93
CA GLY A 90 10.44 18.03 19.52
C GLY A 90 9.70 16.74 19.20
N THR A 91 8.40 16.88 19.10
CA THR A 91 7.46 15.77 18.85
C THR A 91 6.49 16.11 17.72
N PHE A 92 5.84 15.09 17.17
CA PHE A 92 4.74 15.22 16.25
C PHE A 92 3.64 14.21 16.59
N GLN A 93 2.43 14.42 16.06
CA GLN A 93 1.34 13.47 16.18
C GLN A 93 1.38 12.52 15.00
N GLN A 94 1.49 11.23 15.28
CA GLN A 94 1.42 10.19 14.27
C GLN A 94 0.06 9.50 14.34
N ARG A 95 -0.63 9.41 13.20
CA ARG A 95 -1.93 8.74 13.12
C ARG A 95 -1.73 7.23 13.10
N ILE A 96 -2.52 6.56 13.93
CA ILE A 96 -2.65 5.10 13.93
C ILE A 96 -4.13 4.74 13.90
N THR A 97 -4.44 3.54 13.41
CA THR A 97 -5.78 2.97 13.55
C THR A 97 -5.70 1.63 14.26
N LEU A 98 -6.74 1.32 15.00
CA LEU A 98 -6.84 0.08 15.76
C LEU A 98 -8.19 -0.58 15.49
N LEU A 99 -8.16 -1.74 14.82
CA LEU A 99 -9.29 -2.64 14.70
C LEU A 99 -9.22 -3.63 15.88
N HIS A 100 -9.93 -3.28 16.96
CA HIS A 100 -9.98 -4.09 18.16
C HIS A 100 -11.04 -5.19 18.06
N LYS A 101 -10.64 -6.42 18.29
CA LYS A 101 -11.53 -7.58 18.39
C LYS A 101 -11.65 -8.07 19.83
N ASP A 102 -10.52 -8.47 20.41
CA ASP A 102 -10.43 -9.04 21.76
C ASP A 102 -8.96 -9.10 22.19
N THR A 103 -8.65 -8.76 23.45
CA THR A 103 -7.29 -8.79 24.00
C THR A 103 -6.70 -10.20 24.15
N SER A 104 -7.55 -11.24 24.13
CA SER A 104 -7.13 -12.65 24.11
C SER A 104 -6.66 -13.13 22.72
N ARG A 105 -6.84 -12.32 21.67
CA ARG A 105 -6.45 -12.65 20.29
C ARG A 105 -5.08 -12.08 19.94
N PRO A 106 -4.35 -12.68 18.97
CA PRO A 106 -3.11 -12.10 18.48
C PRO A 106 -3.36 -10.74 17.80
N THR A 107 -2.31 -9.95 17.69
CA THR A 107 -2.37 -8.63 17.03
C THR A 107 -1.48 -8.61 15.79
N VAL A 108 -1.98 -8.05 14.71
CA VAL A 108 -1.21 -7.82 13.49
C VAL A 108 -0.88 -6.35 13.39
N PHE A 109 0.40 -6.02 13.30
CA PHE A 109 0.88 -4.67 13.05
C PHE A 109 1.00 -4.44 11.54
N HIS A 110 0.04 -3.75 10.96
CA HIS A 110 0.03 -3.40 9.56
C HIS A 110 0.82 -2.11 9.33
N THR A 111 1.92 -2.22 8.63
CA THR A 111 2.79 -1.09 8.27
C THR A 111 2.41 -0.61 6.87
N SER A 112 1.78 0.55 6.76
CA SER A 112 1.29 1.02 5.46
C SER A 112 2.42 1.37 4.49
N GLY A 113 3.52 1.89 5.01
CA GLY A 113 4.57 2.52 4.21
C GLY A 113 4.18 3.92 3.68
N TYR A 114 2.90 4.27 3.75
CA TYR A 114 2.26 5.49 3.25
C TYR A 114 1.23 6.03 4.25
N ASN A 115 0.18 6.66 3.75
CA ASN A 115 -0.99 7.04 4.54
C ASN A 115 -1.76 5.81 5.03
N VAL A 116 -2.56 6.00 6.09
CA VAL A 116 -3.50 5.00 6.60
C VAL A 116 -4.92 5.44 6.31
N SER A 117 -5.73 4.53 5.79
CA SER A 117 -7.18 4.74 5.68
C SER A 117 -7.81 4.87 7.06
N THR A 118 -8.70 5.85 7.23
CA THR A 118 -9.53 5.98 8.44
C THR A 118 -10.82 5.18 8.36
N ASN A 119 -11.00 4.37 7.31
CA ASN A 119 -12.08 3.41 7.22
C ASN A 119 -11.63 2.04 7.73
N PRO A 120 -12.50 1.28 8.42
CA PRO A 120 -12.18 -0.06 8.87
C PRO A 120 -11.73 -0.94 7.70
N SER A 121 -10.57 -1.58 7.87
CA SER A 121 -10.03 -2.55 6.94
C SER A 121 -9.25 -3.62 7.68
N ARG A 122 -9.15 -4.82 7.10
CA ARG A 122 -8.47 -5.96 7.69
C ARG A 122 -7.46 -6.54 6.71
N SER A 123 -6.21 -6.62 7.10
CA SER A 123 -5.16 -7.26 6.30
C SER A 123 -5.39 -8.79 6.23
N GLU A 124 -4.85 -9.43 5.20
CA GLU A 124 -4.98 -10.87 5.03
C GLU A 124 -4.43 -11.65 6.24
N PRO A 125 -3.25 -11.32 6.83
CA PRO A 125 -2.79 -11.98 8.05
C PRO A 125 -3.75 -11.77 9.24
N THR A 126 -4.37 -10.60 9.39
CA THR A 126 -5.35 -10.36 10.45
C THR A 126 -6.57 -11.27 10.29
N ARG A 127 -7.05 -11.47 9.05
CA ARG A 127 -8.12 -12.42 8.75
C ARG A 127 -7.68 -13.85 9.01
N ILE A 128 -6.46 -14.21 8.61
CA ILE A 128 -5.93 -15.57 8.81
C ILE A 128 -5.92 -15.93 10.29
N VAL A 129 -5.42 -15.04 11.15
CA VAL A 129 -5.31 -15.30 12.60
C VAL A 129 -6.56 -14.93 13.39
N ASP A 130 -7.56 -14.33 12.76
CA ASP A 130 -8.78 -13.82 13.41
C ASP A 130 -8.46 -12.89 14.58
N GLY A 131 -7.55 -11.95 14.37
CA GLY A 131 -6.93 -11.12 15.41
C GLY A 131 -7.35 -9.66 15.42
N ASN A 132 -6.64 -8.88 16.25
CA ASN A 132 -6.67 -7.42 16.25
C ASN A 132 -5.74 -6.90 15.14
N GLN A 133 -5.92 -5.63 14.73
CA GLN A 133 -4.98 -4.97 13.82
C GLN A 133 -4.66 -3.56 14.29
N VAL A 134 -3.38 -3.24 14.37
CA VAL A 134 -2.87 -1.87 14.49
C VAL A 134 -2.33 -1.47 13.13
N SER A 135 -2.77 -0.33 12.59
CA SER A 135 -2.20 0.20 11.33
C SER A 135 -1.53 1.54 11.61
N LEU A 136 -0.29 1.71 11.15
CA LEU A 136 0.51 2.90 11.38
C LEU A 136 0.69 3.70 10.10
N GLU A 137 0.30 4.99 10.13
CA GLU A 137 0.67 5.93 9.09
C GLU A 137 2.16 6.21 9.14
N TYR A 138 2.79 6.16 7.96
CA TYR A 138 4.22 6.37 7.88
C TYR A 138 4.58 7.84 8.15
N ARG A 139 5.67 8.08 8.90
CA ARG A 139 6.12 9.45 9.17
C ARG A 139 6.30 10.25 7.89
N TYR A 140 6.00 11.56 7.94
CA TYR A 140 6.02 12.54 6.84
C TYR A 140 4.84 12.43 5.86
N PHE A 141 4.07 11.36 5.85
CA PHE A 141 2.77 11.37 5.16
C PHE A 141 1.76 12.17 5.99
N THR A 142 0.97 13.01 5.33
CA THR A 142 0.01 13.90 6.01
C THR A 142 -1.20 13.09 6.52
N PRO A 143 -1.60 13.27 7.80
CA PRO A 143 -1.22 14.34 8.72
C PRO A 143 0.01 14.04 9.61
N SER A 144 0.66 12.89 9.49
CA SER A 144 1.77 12.44 10.35
C SER A 144 3.13 13.07 9.94
N ARG A 145 3.12 14.35 9.61
CA ARG A 145 4.32 15.12 9.23
C ARG A 145 4.72 16.06 10.35
N PRO A 146 6.00 16.01 10.84
CA PRO A 146 6.51 17.02 11.76
C PRO A 146 6.46 18.42 11.16
N ALA A 147 6.20 19.44 11.99
CA ALA A 147 6.24 20.83 11.60
C ALA A 147 7.11 21.62 12.59
N PRO A 148 8.23 22.24 12.16
CA PRO A 148 8.79 22.21 10.81
C PRO A 148 9.31 20.82 10.40
N ALA A 149 9.30 20.51 9.09
CA ALA A 149 9.74 19.23 8.56
C ALA A 149 11.27 19.22 8.35
N ASP A 150 12.00 18.55 9.23
CA ASP A 150 13.41 18.19 8.99
C ASP A 150 13.46 16.86 8.21
N TRP A 151 13.54 16.95 6.89
CA TRP A 151 13.52 15.78 6.00
C TRP A 151 14.66 14.79 6.27
N SER A 152 15.75 15.20 6.91
CA SER A 152 16.81 14.28 7.32
C SER A 152 16.37 13.23 8.35
N LYS A 153 15.19 13.40 8.95
CA LYS A 153 14.57 12.47 9.89
C LYS A 153 13.56 11.53 9.22
N LEU A 154 13.39 11.63 7.91
CA LEU A 154 12.66 10.64 7.13
C LEU A 154 13.65 9.55 6.68
N ASP A 155 13.98 8.64 7.58
CA ASP A 155 14.82 7.48 7.33
C ASP A 155 14.19 6.19 7.87
N ILE A 156 14.64 5.03 7.35
CA ILE A 156 14.05 3.74 7.70
C ILE A 156 14.23 3.38 9.18
N ARG A 157 15.30 3.85 9.84
CA ARG A 157 15.53 3.60 11.26
C ARG A 157 14.59 4.41 12.14
N GLN A 158 14.35 5.69 11.78
CA GLN A 158 13.36 6.52 12.48
C GLN A 158 11.96 5.92 12.35
N ALA A 159 11.59 5.45 11.15
CA ALA A 159 10.31 4.80 10.92
C ALA A 159 10.17 3.48 11.70
N ALA A 160 11.21 2.66 11.74
CA ALA A 160 11.23 1.44 12.57
C ALA A 160 11.08 1.77 14.06
N SER A 161 11.71 2.87 14.51
CA SER A 161 11.59 3.32 15.91
C SER A 161 10.20 3.86 16.26
N ASP A 162 9.48 4.46 15.30
CA ASP A 162 8.06 4.81 15.47
C ASP A 162 7.23 3.54 15.76
N GLN A 163 7.44 2.48 14.96
CA GLN A 163 6.73 1.20 15.11
C GLN A 163 7.05 0.56 16.47
N HIS A 164 8.31 0.51 16.86
CA HIS A 164 8.75 -0.03 18.14
C HIS A 164 8.06 0.66 19.33
N ARG A 165 7.93 2.00 19.27
CA ARG A 165 7.24 2.74 20.34
C ARG A 165 5.75 2.44 20.39
N VAL A 166 5.08 2.35 19.25
CA VAL A 166 3.65 1.96 19.18
C VAL A 166 3.47 0.52 19.71
N PHE A 167 4.31 -0.40 19.26
CA PHE A 167 4.32 -1.78 19.74
C PHE A 167 4.49 -1.83 21.27
N THR A 168 5.53 -1.21 21.81
CA THR A 168 5.84 -1.21 23.25
C THR A 168 4.68 -0.63 24.05
N ALA A 169 4.03 0.42 23.57
CA ALA A 169 2.89 1.04 24.23
C ALA A 169 1.67 0.11 24.29
N LEU A 170 1.33 -0.51 23.16
CA LEU A 170 0.14 -1.36 23.03
C LEU A 170 0.36 -2.80 23.53
N LYS A 171 1.60 -3.30 23.56
CA LYS A 171 1.93 -4.65 24.04
C LYS A 171 1.49 -4.88 25.49
N ARG A 172 1.39 -3.83 26.29
CA ARG A 172 0.89 -3.88 27.68
C ARG A 172 -0.60 -4.22 27.77
N ILE A 173 -1.35 -3.96 26.68
CA ILE A 173 -2.78 -4.27 26.57
C ILE A 173 -2.96 -5.58 25.79
N TYR A 174 -2.29 -5.71 24.66
CA TYR A 174 -2.38 -6.85 23.75
C TYR A 174 -1.19 -7.79 23.96
N THR A 175 -1.26 -8.61 25.00
CA THR A 175 -0.15 -9.45 25.49
C THR A 175 0.14 -10.69 24.65
N LYS A 176 -0.78 -11.09 23.77
CA LYS A 176 -0.63 -12.25 22.88
C LYS A 176 0.43 -12.01 21.81
N LYS A 177 0.59 -12.97 20.88
CA LYS A 177 1.54 -12.90 19.78
C LYS A 177 1.27 -11.72 18.87
N TRP A 178 2.36 -11.15 18.33
CA TRP A 178 2.30 -10.05 17.36
C TRP A 178 2.96 -10.46 16.06
N LEU A 179 2.28 -10.22 14.95
CA LEU A 179 2.84 -10.33 13.62
C LEU A 179 2.95 -8.94 13.00
N THR A 180 3.88 -8.73 12.08
CA THR A 180 3.87 -7.53 11.25
C THR A 180 3.61 -7.87 9.79
N THR A 181 2.93 -6.97 9.09
CA THR A 181 2.62 -7.12 7.66
C THR A 181 2.61 -5.78 6.94
N GLY A 182 2.83 -5.81 5.65
CA GLY A 182 2.71 -4.67 4.76
C GLY A 182 2.83 -5.07 3.30
N VAL A 183 2.40 -4.17 2.42
CA VAL A 183 2.39 -4.36 0.96
C VAL A 183 3.35 -3.35 0.34
N SER A 184 4.12 -3.74 -0.69
CA SER A 184 5.00 -2.83 -1.41
C SER A 184 5.99 -2.15 -0.45
N LYS A 185 6.08 -0.83 -0.43
CA LYS A 185 6.84 -0.08 0.56
C LYS A 185 6.46 -0.45 2.01
N GLY A 186 5.20 -0.84 2.27
CA GLY A 186 4.78 -1.39 3.56
C GLY A 186 5.46 -2.73 3.86
N GLY A 187 5.64 -3.59 2.86
CA GLY A 187 6.38 -4.85 2.99
C GLY A 187 7.87 -4.62 3.26
N MET A 188 8.49 -3.63 2.58
CA MET A 188 9.83 -3.15 2.93
C MET A 188 9.86 -2.66 4.38
N THR A 189 8.87 -1.85 4.79
CA THR A 189 8.77 -1.30 6.14
C THR A 189 8.70 -2.40 7.19
N ALA A 190 7.90 -3.44 6.99
CA ALA A 190 7.86 -4.61 7.87
C ALA A 190 9.23 -5.31 7.96
N THR A 191 9.95 -5.39 6.83
CA THR A 191 11.27 -6.04 6.76
C THR A 191 12.33 -5.25 7.54
N TYR A 192 12.44 -3.93 7.33
CA TYR A 192 13.47 -3.18 8.05
C TYR A 192 13.06 -2.85 9.50
N TYR A 193 11.78 -2.90 9.83
CA TYR A 193 11.34 -2.91 11.22
C TYR A 193 11.93 -4.12 11.94
N GLU A 194 11.74 -5.33 11.40
CA GLU A 194 12.33 -6.56 11.93
C GLU A 194 13.86 -6.50 12.01
N ARG A 195 14.52 -5.89 10.99
CA ARG A 195 15.97 -5.67 11.02
C ARG A 195 16.44 -4.86 12.22
N TYR A 196 15.69 -3.84 12.63
CA TYR A 196 16.09 -2.97 13.74
C TYR A 196 15.57 -3.42 15.10
N TYR A 197 14.47 -4.16 15.14
CA TYR A 197 13.80 -4.63 16.35
C TYR A 197 13.34 -6.08 16.22
N PRO A 198 14.28 -7.03 16.11
CA PRO A 198 13.98 -8.44 15.79
C PRO A 198 13.24 -9.23 16.88
N GLU A 199 13.13 -8.65 18.08
CA GLU A 199 12.45 -9.29 19.21
C GLU A 199 10.99 -8.79 19.39
N ASP A 200 10.56 -7.83 18.58
CA ASP A 200 9.22 -7.24 18.74
C ASP A 200 8.12 -8.13 18.15
N MET A 201 8.39 -8.74 16.98
CA MET A 201 7.40 -9.49 16.24
C MET A 201 7.66 -11.01 16.28
N ASP A 202 6.59 -11.78 16.34
CA ASP A 202 6.63 -13.24 16.32
C ASP A 202 6.65 -13.80 14.89
N GLY A 203 6.47 -12.93 13.88
CA GLY A 203 6.58 -13.26 12.47
C GLY A 203 6.25 -12.08 11.55
N VAL A 204 6.76 -12.14 10.33
CA VAL A 204 6.64 -11.11 9.29
C VAL A 204 5.96 -11.68 8.07
N VAL A 205 4.96 -10.98 7.52
CA VAL A 205 4.32 -11.32 6.25
C VAL A 205 4.42 -10.11 5.32
N ALA A 206 5.38 -10.12 4.41
CA ALA A 206 5.66 -9.01 3.49
C ALA A 206 5.18 -9.37 2.08
N TYR A 207 4.36 -8.51 1.50
CA TYR A 207 3.80 -8.68 0.16
C TYR A 207 4.49 -7.74 -0.81
N VAL A 208 4.89 -8.27 -1.96
CA VAL A 208 5.44 -7.54 -3.12
C VAL A 208 6.46 -6.47 -2.73
N ALA A 209 7.30 -6.80 -1.75
CA ALA A 209 8.28 -5.88 -1.17
C ALA A 209 9.51 -5.76 -2.08
N PRO A 210 9.79 -4.59 -2.68
CA PRO A 210 11.00 -4.37 -3.46
C PRO A 210 12.28 -4.47 -2.62
N ASN A 211 13.40 -4.81 -3.26
CA ASN A 211 14.72 -4.86 -2.60
C ASN A 211 15.81 -4.42 -3.56
N ASP A 212 15.79 -3.17 -3.98
CA ASP A 212 16.84 -2.56 -4.79
C ASP A 212 18.10 -2.33 -3.92
N VAL A 213 19.01 -3.31 -3.96
CA VAL A 213 20.21 -3.32 -3.11
C VAL A 213 21.33 -2.47 -3.69
N VAL A 214 21.41 -2.42 -5.02
CA VAL A 214 22.44 -1.71 -5.77
C VAL A 214 21.81 -0.83 -6.83
N ASP A 215 21.33 0.31 -6.45
CA ASP A 215 20.60 1.35 -7.22
C ASP A 215 21.09 1.65 -8.66
N LYS A 216 22.22 1.11 -9.07
CA LYS A 216 22.78 1.25 -10.43
C LYS A 216 22.89 -0.07 -11.19
N GLU A 217 22.37 -1.14 -10.64
CA GLU A 217 22.43 -2.48 -11.22
C GLU A 217 21.00 -2.96 -11.50
N ASP A 218 20.48 -2.58 -12.64
CA ASP A 218 19.09 -2.77 -13.03
C ASP A 218 18.87 -3.95 -14.00
N SER A 219 19.90 -4.77 -14.25
CA SER A 219 19.83 -5.87 -15.22
C SER A 219 18.75 -6.92 -14.89
N ALA A 220 18.35 -7.03 -13.63
CA ALA A 220 17.27 -7.92 -13.22
C ALA A 220 15.91 -7.41 -13.73
N TYR A 221 15.69 -6.10 -13.69
CA TYR A 221 14.49 -5.45 -14.22
C TYR A 221 14.48 -5.50 -15.75
N ASP A 222 15.60 -5.25 -16.42
CA ASP A 222 15.72 -5.39 -17.87
C ASP A 222 15.29 -6.79 -18.32
N ARG A 223 15.84 -7.84 -17.69
CA ARG A 223 15.45 -9.23 -17.98
C ARG A 223 13.99 -9.52 -17.67
N PHE A 224 13.43 -8.89 -16.66
CA PHE A 224 12.00 -9.01 -16.36
C PHE A 224 11.15 -8.49 -17.53
N PHE A 225 11.38 -7.25 -18.00
CA PHE A 225 10.61 -6.66 -19.08
C PHE A 225 10.83 -7.33 -20.43
N GLU A 226 11.97 -8.00 -20.63
CA GLU A 226 12.21 -8.84 -21.81
C GLU A 226 11.33 -10.11 -21.82
N ASN A 227 10.90 -10.59 -20.66
CA ASN A 227 10.28 -11.92 -20.51
C ASN A 227 8.87 -11.95 -19.92
N VAL A 228 8.40 -10.87 -19.26
CA VAL A 228 7.09 -10.85 -18.57
C VAL A 228 5.92 -11.12 -19.52
N GLY A 229 4.96 -11.93 -19.07
CA GLY A 229 3.75 -12.25 -19.81
C GLY A 229 4.01 -12.89 -21.18
N THR A 230 3.21 -12.55 -22.19
CA THR A 230 3.41 -13.01 -23.57
C THR A 230 4.13 -11.94 -24.42
N LYS A 231 4.85 -12.39 -25.45
CA LYS A 231 5.51 -11.47 -26.38
C LYS A 231 4.49 -10.51 -27.04
N GLU A 232 3.34 -11.05 -27.42
CA GLU A 232 2.27 -10.23 -28.03
C GLU A 232 1.82 -9.10 -27.10
N CYS A 233 1.61 -9.39 -25.82
CA CYS A 233 1.20 -8.37 -24.86
C CYS A 233 2.30 -7.33 -24.62
N ARG A 234 3.57 -7.76 -24.48
CA ARG A 234 4.69 -6.83 -24.38
C ARG A 234 4.77 -5.90 -25.59
N ASP A 235 4.65 -6.47 -26.80
CA ASP A 235 4.72 -5.67 -28.03
C ASP A 235 3.60 -4.62 -28.08
N ARG A 236 2.36 -4.96 -27.73
CA ARG A 236 1.24 -4.01 -27.68
C ARG A 236 1.49 -2.88 -26.66
N VAL A 237 1.91 -3.23 -25.45
CA VAL A 237 2.17 -2.26 -24.37
C VAL A 237 3.33 -1.33 -24.76
N ASN A 238 4.42 -1.89 -25.29
CA ASN A 238 5.58 -1.12 -25.76
C ASN A 238 5.22 -0.21 -26.94
N ALA A 239 4.35 -0.67 -27.87
CA ALA A 239 3.91 0.13 -29.01
C ALA A 239 3.07 1.34 -28.58
N VAL A 240 2.18 1.19 -27.59
CA VAL A 240 1.41 2.32 -27.04
C VAL A 240 2.34 3.36 -26.42
N GLN A 241 3.32 2.94 -25.62
CA GLN A 241 4.30 3.86 -25.04
C GLN A 241 5.09 4.60 -26.12
N ARG A 242 5.54 3.88 -27.14
CA ARG A 242 6.26 4.46 -28.27
C ARG A 242 5.42 5.47 -29.02
N GLU A 243 4.17 5.11 -29.38
CA GLU A 243 3.26 5.99 -30.11
C GLU A 243 2.91 7.26 -29.33
N ALA A 244 2.81 7.19 -28.00
CA ALA A 244 2.65 8.39 -27.19
C ALA A 244 3.81 9.38 -27.35
N LEU A 245 5.04 8.90 -27.52
CA LEU A 245 6.20 9.78 -27.78
C LEU A 245 6.30 10.21 -29.24
N VAL A 246 5.87 9.39 -30.20
CA VAL A 246 5.77 9.77 -31.62
C VAL A 246 4.73 10.89 -31.81
N ARG A 247 3.58 10.76 -31.16
CA ARG A 247 2.47 11.73 -31.22
C ARG A 247 2.51 12.74 -30.06
N ARG A 248 3.71 13.09 -29.64
CA ARG A 248 3.93 13.99 -28.49
C ARG A 248 3.14 15.29 -28.63
N GLU A 249 3.21 15.96 -29.76
CA GLU A 249 2.60 17.28 -29.95
C GLU A 249 1.08 17.28 -29.70
N PRO A 250 0.25 16.44 -30.35
CA PRO A 250 -1.19 16.43 -30.06
C PRO A 250 -1.51 15.94 -28.64
N LEU A 251 -0.75 14.99 -28.09
CA LEU A 251 -1.02 14.45 -26.76
C LEU A 251 -0.57 15.40 -25.64
N GLU A 252 0.51 16.15 -25.81
CA GLU A 252 0.89 17.23 -24.88
C GLU A 252 -0.10 18.38 -24.89
N LYS A 253 -0.64 18.75 -26.08
CA LYS A 253 -1.71 19.72 -26.15
C LYS A 253 -2.92 19.26 -25.33
N LYS A 254 -3.32 18.01 -25.47
CA LYS A 254 -4.38 17.41 -24.66
C LYS A 254 -4.03 17.40 -23.17
N TYR A 255 -2.78 17.12 -22.80
CA TYR A 255 -2.31 17.18 -21.43
C TYR A 255 -2.35 18.60 -20.87
N GLN A 256 -2.02 19.60 -21.65
CA GLN A 256 -2.14 21.01 -21.29
C GLN A 256 -3.59 21.41 -21.01
N GLU A 257 -4.52 20.98 -21.87
CA GLU A 257 -5.96 21.23 -21.68
C GLU A 257 -6.48 20.53 -20.43
N TYR A 258 -6.08 19.28 -20.19
CA TYR A 258 -6.40 18.52 -19.00
C TYR A 258 -5.85 19.19 -17.73
N ALA A 259 -4.59 19.60 -17.74
CA ALA A 259 -3.96 20.28 -16.61
C ALA A 259 -4.63 21.62 -16.30
N ALA A 260 -4.94 22.43 -17.33
CA ALA A 260 -5.63 23.70 -17.16
C ALA A 260 -7.02 23.52 -16.54
N ALA A 261 -7.79 22.51 -17.00
CA ALA A 261 -9.12 22.19 -16.47
C ALA A 261 -9.10 21.75 -15.01
N ASN A 262 -8.00 21.19 -14.53
CA ASN A 262 -7.86 20.68 -13.16
C ASN A 262 -6.98 21.57 -12.25
N GLY A 263 -6.42 22.66 -12.76
CA GLY A 263 -5.55 23.55 -12.00
C GLY A 263 -4.19 22.92 -11.67
N TYR A 264 -3.70 22.01 -12.50
CA TYR A 264 -2.42 21.32 -12.29
C TYR A 264 -1.22 22.18 -12.72
N THR A 265 -0.14 22.09 -11.96
CA THR A 265 1.14 22.77 -12.19
C THR A 265 2.30 21.78 -12.23
N PHE A 266 3.50 22.22 -12.68
CA PHE A 266 4.64 21.34 -12.97
C PHE A 266 5.98 21.89 -12.47
N ASP A 267 5.99 22.71 -11.42
CA ASP A 267 7.19 23.34 -10.89
C ASP A 267 8.20 22.30 -10.36
N THR A 268 7.72 21.23 -9.75
CA THR A 268 8.54 20.16 -9.20
C THR A 268 9.29 19.40 -10.30
N THR A 269 8.58 18.97 -11.35
CA THR A 269 9.18 18.27 -12.50
C THR A 269 9.98 19.23 -13.41
N GLY A 270 9.61 20.50 -13.42
CA GLY A 270 10.24 21.59 -14.14
C GLY A 270 9.54 22.03 -15.43
N SER A 271 8.68 21.20 -16.03
CA SER A 271 7.84 21.57 -17.17
C SER A 271 6.73 20.55 -17.42
N LEU A 272 5.68 20.98 -18.13
CA LEU A 272 4.63 20.10 -18.62
C LEU A 272 5.18 18.99 -19.52
N ASP A 273 6.05 19.30 -20.49
CA ASP A 273 6.69 18.34 -21.41
C ASP A 273 7.45 17.25 -20.62
N LYS A 274 8.19 17.66 -19.58
CA LYS A 274 8.91 16.70 -18.75
C LYS A 274 7.98 15.84 -17.90
N ALA A 275 6.91 16.41 -17.37
CA ALA A 275 5.89 15.66 -16.63
C ALA A 275 5.12 14.71 -17.56
N TYR A 276 4.79 15.12 -18.77
CA TYR A 276 4.20 14.27 -19.80
C TYR A 276 5.09 13.06 -20.08
N GLU A 277 6.38 13.29 -20.34
CA GLU A 277 7.31 12.19 -20.60
C GLU A 277 7.42 11.26 -19.36
N ALA A 278 7.41 11.79 -18.13
CA ALA A 278 7.42 10.96 -16.92
C ALA A 278 6.22 10.02 -16.86
N VAL A 279 5.00 10.50 -17.19
CA VAL A 279 3.79 9.65 -17.27
C VAL A 279 3.95 8.57 -18.34
N VAL A 280 4.45 8.91 -19.51
CA VAL A 280 4.62 7.97 -20.62
C VAL A 280 5.71 6.94 -20.32
N MET A 281 6.83 7.37 -19.73
CA MET A 281 7.94 6.47 -19.37
C MET A 281 7.54 5.46 -18.27
N ASP A 282 6.63 5.84 -17.36
CA ASP A 282 6.08 4.97 -16.33
C ASP A 282 5.12 3.90 -16.88
N TYR A 283 4.52 4.11 -18.07
CA TYR A 283 3.40 3.30 -18.57
C TYR A 283 3.67 1.79 -18.61
N VAL A 284 4.81 1.36 -19.14
CA VAL A 284 5.13 -0.08 -19.24
C VAL A 284 5.31 -0.70 -17.86
N TRP A 285 5.97 0.02 -16.94
CA TRP A 285 6.12 -0.41 -15.55
C TRP A 285 4.76 -0.52 -14.88
N ALA A 286 3.96 0.54 -14.92
CA ALA A 286 2.64 0.62 -14.28
C ALA A 286 1.67 -0.43 -14.85
N TYR A 287 1.75 -0.72 -16.15
CA TYR A 287 0.95 -1.77 -16.75
C TYR A 287 1.19 -3.13 -16.08
N TRP A 288 2.43 -3.59 -16.02
CA TRP A 288 2.75 -4.88 -15.41
C TRP A 288 2.59 -4.89 -13.89
N GLN A 289 2.72 -3.73 -13.26
CA GLN A 289 2.46 -3.59 -11.83
C GLN A 289 0.98 -3.77 -11.49
N TYR A 290 0.06 -3.19 -12.27
CA TYR A 290 -1.35 -3.08 -11.88
C TYR A 290 -2.32 -3.88 -12.74
N SER A 291 -1.95 -4.31 -13.93
CA SER A 291 -2.79 -5.09 -14.83
C SER A 291 -2.44 -6.58 -14.76
N LEU A 292 -3.36 -7.41 -15.20
CA LEU A 292 -3.14 -8.84 -15.40
C LEU A 292 -2.91 -9.11 -16.90
N LEU A 293 -2.38 -10.27 -17.22
CA LEU A 293 -2.21 -10.68 -18.62
C LEU A 293 -3.56 -10.70 -19.38
N SER A 294 -4.66 -11.00 -18.69
CA SER A 294 -6.03 -10.94 -19.25
C SER A 294 -6.46 -9.54 -19.68
N ASP A 295 -5.83 -8.50 -19.14
CA ASP A 295 -6.17 -7.10 -19.49
C ASP A 295 -5.49 -6.66 -20.78
N CYS A 296 -4.64 -7.50 -21.37
CA CYS A 296 -3.92 -7.19 -22.61
C CYS A 296 -4.86 -6.85 -23.79
N ASP A 297 -6.04 -7.44 -23.81
CA ASP A 297 -7.05 -7.16 -24.84
C ASP A 297 -7.66 -5.75 -24.73
N THR A 298 -7.43 -5.03 -23.63
CA THR A 298 -7.83 -3.63 -23.48
C THR A 298 -6.82 -2.66 -24.06
N VAL A 299 -5.58 -3.12 -24.33
CA VAL A 299 -4.53 -2.34 -24.96
C VAL A 299 -4.74 -2.35 -26.47
N PRO A 300 -4.64 -1.22 -27.20
CA PRO A 300 -4.74 -1.18 -28.65
C PRO A 300 -3.89 -2.25 -29.33
N ALA A 301 -4.52 -3.08 -30.18
CA ALA A 301 -3.82 -4.15 -30.90
C ALA A 301 -2.82 -3.62 -31.93
N ASP A 302 -3.14 -2.47 -32.51
CA ASP A 302 -2.29 -1.72 -33.42
C ASP A 302 -2.25 -0.24 -32.96
N ALA A 303 -1.18 0.12 -32.26
CA ALA A 303 -1.03 1.46 -31.72
C ALA A 303 -0.81 2.53 -32.80
N GLU A 304 -0.18 2.16 -33.94
CA GLU A 304 0.10 3.11 -35.04
C GLU A 304 -1.19 3.60 -35.71
N SER A 305 -2.19 2.75 -35.83
CA SER A 305 -3.49 3.11 -36.43
C SER A 305 -4.53 3.55 -35.40
N ALA A 306 -4.28 3.37 -34.12
CA ALA A 306 -5.21 3.74 -33.06
C ALA A 306 -5.40 5.26 -32.98
N PRO A 307 -6.64 5.75 -32.66
CA PRO A 307 -6.86 7.17 -32.42
C PRO A 307 -6.04 7.67 -31.21
N ASP A 308 -5.63 8.95 -31.21
CA ASP A 308 -4.93 9.59 -30.09
C ASP A 308 -5.66 9.40 -28.75
N GLN A 309 -6.99 9.39 -28.76
CA GLN A 309 -7.79 9.13 -27.58
C GLN A 309 -7.54 7.72 -27.01
N ALA A 310 -7.39 6.71 -27.84
CA ALA A 310 -7.13 5.34 -27.37
C ALA A 310 -5.72 5.21 -26.76
N ILE A 311 -4.72 5.89 -27.32
CA ILE A 311 -3.36 5.96 -26.72
C ILE A 311 -3.42 6.68 -25.39
N TRP A 312 -4.10 7.82 -25.32
CA TRP A 312 -4.32 8.57 -24.07
C TRP A 312 -4.99 7.70 -23.00
N ASP A 313 -6.14 7.10 -23.31
CA ASP A 313 -6.92 6.30 -22.36
C ASP A 313 -6.14 5.09 -21.85
N SER A 314 -5.35 4.46 -22.73
CA SER A 314 -4.49 3.35 -22.34
C SER A 314 -3.46 3.78 -21.28
N ILE A 315 -2.78 4.91 -21.49
CA ILE A 315 -1.78 5.44 -20.56
C ILE A 315 -2.45 5.94 -19.27
N ASP A 316 -3.54 6.71 -19.38
CA ASP A 316 -4.25 7.26 -18.22
C ASP A 316 -4.80 6.15 -17.32
N SER A 317 -5.23 5.04 -17.90
CA SER A 317 -5.80 3.91 -17.15
C SER A 317 -4.84 3.28 -16.16
N VAL A 318 -3.53 3.36 -16.41
CA VAL A 318 -2.49 2.76 -15.56
C VAL A 318 -1.49 3.77 -14.99
N SER A 319 -0.93 4.70 -15.77
CA SER A 319 0.01 5.72 -15.27
C SER A 319 -0.68 6.94 -14.66
N GLY A 320 -1.78 7.38 -15.27
CA GLY A 320 -2.55 8.53 -14.79
C GLY A 320 -1.87 9.88 -15.03
N PHE A 321 -2.45 10.74 -15.85
CA PHE A 321 -1.86 12.03 -16.21
C PHE A 321 -1.79 13.04 -15.05
N SER A 322 -2.46 12.79 -13.91
CA SER A 322 -2.30 13.61 -12.71
C SER A 322 -1.07 13.25 -11.85
N THR A 323 -0.43 12.11 -12.09
CA THR A 323 0.59 11.52 -11.20
C THR A 323 1.80 12.42 -11.00
N TYR A 324 2.35 12.98 -12.09
CA TYR A 324 3.57 13.78 -12.07
C TYR A 324 3.32 15.30 -12.10
N THR A 325 2.11 15.73 -11.78
CA THR A 325 1.79 17.14 -11.48
C THR A 325 2.27 17.50 -10.06
N ASP A 326 2.40 18.79 -9.72
CA ASP A 326 2.76 19.19 -8.36
C ASP A 326 1.76 18.66 -7.33
N GLN A 327 0.46 18.68 -7.66
CA GLN A 327 -0.62 18.21 -6.81
C GLN A 327 -0.58 16.68 -6.62
N GLY A 328 -0.24 15.92 -7.67
CA GLY A 328 -0.02 14.48 -7.58
C GLY A 328 1.20 14.13 -6.75
N LEU A 329 2.31 14.84 -6.96
CA LEU A 329 3.59 14.60 -6.30
C LEU A 329 3.60 15.02 -4.81
N GLU A 330 2.82 16.03 -4.41
CA GLU A 330 2.82 16.52 -3.03
C GLU A 330 2.61 15.38 -2.01
N ARG A 331 1.64 14.53 -2.26
CA ARG A 331 1.32 13.39 -1.39
C ARG A 331 2.38 12.29 -1.41
N TYR A 332 3.19 12.20 -2.49
CA TYR A 332 4.25 11.22 -2.66
C TYR A 332 5.66 11.77 -2.44
N THR A 333 5.80 13.05 -2.14
CA THR A 333 7.10 13.64 -1.79
C THR A 333 7.87 12.81 -0.75
N PRO A 334 7.27 12.27 0.34
CA PRO A 334 7.98 11.42 1.28
C PRO A 334 8.48 10.11 0.66
N TYR A 335 7.72 9.51 -0.26
CA TYR A 335 8.13 8.32 -0.97
C TYR A 335 9.34 8.59 -1.86
N TYR A 336 9.25 9.56 -2.78
CA TYR A 336 10.35 9.89 -3.68
C TYR A 336 11.59 10.38 -2.94
N TYR A 337 11.40 11.09 -1.80
CA TYR A 337 12.51 11.43 -0.93
C TYR A 337 13.24 10.18 -0.42
N GLN A 338 12.52 9.19 0.09
CA GLN A 338 13.16 7.95 0.58
C GLN A 338 13.73 7.11 -0.56
N ALA A 339 13.05 7.01 -1.71
CA ALA A 339 13.59 6.33 -2.88
C ALA A 339 14.94 6.93 -3.27
N GLY A 340 15.02 8.25 -3.40
CA GLY A 340 16.25 8.95 -3.78
C GLY A 340 17.27 9.16 -2.65
N THR A 341 17.00 8.68 -1.43
CA THR A 341 17.96 8.79 -0.33
C THR A 341 18.38 7.45 0.27
N GLN A 342 17.52 6.43 0.21
CA GLN A 342 17.78 5.15 0.87
C GLN A 342 17.35 3.90 0.11
N LEU A 343 16.17 3.92 -0.58
CA LEU A 343 15.53 2.70 -1.05
C LEU A 343 15.98 2.28 -2.46
N GLY A 344 16.50 3.22 -3.26
CA GLY A 344 16.78 3.02 -4.68
C GLY A 344 15.57 3.27 -5.58
N SER A 345 15.83 3.30 -6.88
CA SER A 345 14.81 3.50 -7.91
C SER A 345 15.31 2.95 -9.25
N PRO A 346 14.68 1.92 -9.81
CA PRO A 346 15.14 1.28 -11.03
C PRO A 346 15.20 2.22 -12.25
N ASP A 347 16.24 2.04 -13.07
CA ASP A 347 16.42 2.65 -14.39
C ASP A 347 16.41 1.54 -15.46
N ILE A 348 15.25 1.28 -16.07
CA ILE A 348 15.08 0.21 -17.04
C ILE A 348 15.41 0.64 -18.46
N ARG A 349 16.01 -0.27 -19.22
CA ARG A 349 16.18 -0.06 -20.68
C ARG A 349 14.87 -0.21 -21.42
N GLN A 350 14.62 0.73 -22.33
CA GLN A 350 13.42 0.77 -23.17
C GLN A 350 13.82 0.86 -24.66
N PRO A 351 14.43 -0.19 -25.23
CA PRO A 351 15.01 -0.14 -26.59
C PRO A 351 13.97 0.12 -27.69
N TRP A 352 12.70 -0.22 -27.46
CA TRP A 352 11.61 0.04 -28.39
C TRP A 352 11.34 1.52 -28.62
N LEU A 353 11.82 2.41 -27.77
CA LEU A 353 11.64 3.85 -27.91
C LEU A 353 12.57 4.47 -28.97
N GLY A 354 13.69 3.83 -29.30
CA GLY A 354 14.54 4.25 -30.42
C GLY A 354 15.05 5.69 -30.34
N GLY A 355 15.25 6.24 -29.12
CA GLY A 355 15.73 7.63 -28.93
C GLY A 355 14.64 8.70 -28.95
N LEU A 356 13.36 8.34 -28.87
CA LEU A 356 12.23 9.29 -28.80
C LEU A 356 12.14 10.03 -27.44
N SER A 357 12.72 9.47 -26.37
CA SER A 357 12.78 10.14 -25.06
C SER A 357 13.68 11.37 -25.14
N ARG A 358 13.22 12.49 -24.59
CA ARG A 358 13.96 13.76 -24.49
C ARG A 358 14.75 13.87 -23.19
N TYR A 359 14.24 13.27 -22.13
CA TYR A 359 14.77 13.43 -20.77
C TYR A 359 15.42 12.17 -20.22
N GLY A 360 15.19 11.01 -20.84
CA GLY A 360 15.71 9.71 -20.36
C GLY A 360 15.18 9.36 -18.98
N TYR A 361 16.00 8.65 -18.23
CA TYR A 361 15.69 8.30 -16.84
C TYR A 361 15.48 9.54 -15.98
N GLN A 362 14.36 9.57 -15.28
CA GLN A 362 14.04 10.63 -14.34
C GLN A 362 14.14 10.11 -12.91
N PRO A 363 15.28 10.36 -12.22
CA PRO A 363 15.50 9.84 -10.86
C PRO A 363 14.53 10.47 -9.86
N PRO A 364 14.33 9.85 -8.68
CA PRO A 364 13.42 10.36 -7.63
C PRO A 364 13.64 11.83 -7.25
N ARG A 365 14.86 12.35 -7.43
CA ARG A 365 15.18 13.78 -7.26
C ARG A 365 14.30 14.69 -8.11
N THR A 366 13.85 14.21 -9.28
CA THR A 366 12.97 14.96 -10.20
C THR A 366 11.59 15.22 -9.59
N PHE A 367 11.15 14.34 -8.70
CA PHE A 367 9.81 14.31 -8.13
C PHE A 367 9.73 14.86 -6.70
N VAL A 368 10.78 15.51 -6.24
CA VAL A 368 10.85 16.15 -4.91
C VAL A 368 11.17 17.64 -5.07
N PRO A 369 10.46 18.56 -4.39
CA PRO A 369 10.74 19.99 -4.44
C PRO A 369 12.23 20.31 -4.24
N ARG A 370 12.77 21.22 -5.05
CA ARG A 370 14.22 21.55 -5.03
C ARG A 370 14.71 22.12 -3.72
N SER A 371 13.83 22.70 -2.91
CA SER A 371 14.12 23.20 -1.57
C SER A 371 14.44 22.10 -0.55
N ILE A 372 14.10 20.83 -0.83
CA ILE A 372 14.37 19.70 0.03
C ILE A 372 15.70 19.06 -0.39
N PRO A 373 16.77 19.12 0.44
CA PRO A 373 18.06 18.51 0.11
C PRO A 373 17.96 16.97 0.16
N MET A 374 18.58 16.31 -0.81
CA MET A 374 18.64 14.84 -0.89
C MET A 374 20.07 14.37 -1.13
N LYS A 375 20.45 13.29 -0.43
CA LYS A 375 21.74 12.61 -0.63
C LYS A 375 21.52 11.11 -0.48
N PHE A 376 21.83 10.33 -1.52
CA PHE A 376 21.69 8.87 -1.50
C PHE A 376 22.69 8.20 -0.54
N GLN A 377 22.23 7.16 0.15
CA GLN A 377 22.96 6.40 1.17
C GLN A 377 23.06 4.92 0.78
N PRO A 378 24.01 4.55 -0.11
CA PRO A 378 24.12 3.19 -0.65
C PRO A 378 24.19 2.04 0.36
N PRO A 379 24.74 2.22 1.60
CA PRO A 379 24.85 1.11 2.56
C PRO A 379 23.53 0.65 3.16
N VAL A 380 22.47 1.45 3.09
CA VAL A 380 21.24 1.22 3.86
C VAL A 380 20.54 -0.06 3.44
N MET A 381 20.18 -0.20 2.14
CA MET A 381 19.52 -1.42 1.65
C MET A 381 20.45 -2.63 1.66
N ARG A 382 21.75 -2.44 1.46
CA ARG A 382 22.74 -3.53 1.61
C ARG A 382 22.79 -4.10 3.04
N ASP A 383 22.63 -3.24 4.06
CA ASP A 383 22.57 -3.68 5.46
C ASP A 383 21.30 -4.51 5.71
N VAL A 384 20.14 -4.05 5.24
CA VAL A 384 18.87 -4.78 5.38
C VAL A 384 18.91 -6.13 4.65
N ASP A 385 19.35 -6.15 3.40
CA ASP A 385 19.46 -7.37 2.58
C ASP A 385 20.42 -8.40 3.21
N ASN A 386 21.60 -7.95 3.66
CA ASN A 386 22.55 -8.81 4.34
C ASN A 386 22.00 -9.37 5.64
N TRP A 387 21.22 -8.58 6.37
CA TRP A 387 20.57 -9.04 7.60
C TRP A 387 19.52 -10.11 7.29
N VAL A 388 18.64 -9.87 6.28
CA VAL A 388 17.64 -10.86 5.85
C VAL A 388 18.30 -12.18 5.46
N LYS A 389 19.39 -12.15 4.69
CA LYS A 389 20.11 -13.35 4.27
C LYS A 389 20.70 -14.17 5.44
N ARG A 390 21.05 -13.51 6.53
CA ARG A 390 21.78 -14.12 7.66
C ARG A 390 20.91 -14.39 8.89
N HIS A 391 19.87 -13.60 9.10
CA HIS A 391 19.16 -13.56 10.38
C HIS A 391 17.64 -13.67 10.26
N ALA A 392 17.06 -13.65 9.05
CA ALA A 392 15.61 -13.75 8.88
C ALA A 392 15.07 -14.98 9.63
N ASN A 393 14.05 -14.76 10.44
CA ASN A 393 13.39 -15.80 11.20
C ASN A 393 11.88 -15.56 11.21
N ARG A 394 11.11 -16.56 10.76
CA ARG A 394 9.64 -16.47 10.62
C ARG A 394 9.22 -15.30 9.72
N MET A 395 9.83 -15.22 8.54
CA MET A 395 9.51 -14.22 7.51
C MET A 395 8.95 -14.90 6.26
N LEU A 396 7.78 -14.45 5.83
CA LEU A 396 7.14 -14.86 4.58
C LEU A 396 7.11 -13.68 3.62
N TYR A 397 7.70 -13.88 2.46
CA TYR A 397 7.62 -12.96 1.32
C TYR A 397 6.72 -13.54 0.24
N VAL A 398 5.72 -12.78 -0.20
CA VAL A 398 4.79 -13.17 -1.28
C VAL A 398 4.94 -12.17 -2.43
N TYR A 399 5.24 -12.67 -3.64
CA TYR A 399 5.43 -11.86 -4.85
C TYR A 399 4.49 -12.28 -5.96
N GLY A 400 4.19 -11.39 -6.89
CA GLY A 400 3.55 -11.70 -8.16
C GLY A 400 4.58 -12.13 -9.20
N GLU A 401 4.23 -13.09 -10.05
CA GLU A 401 5.11 -13.54 -11.15
C GLU A 401 5.33 -12.44 -12.18
N ASN A 402 4.29 -11.65 -12.45
CA ASN A 402 4.28 -10.56 -13.43
C ASN A 402 4.47 -9.16 -12.80
N ASP A 403 4.87 -9.10 -11.51
CA ASP A 403 5.14 -7.85 -10.83
C ASP A 403 6.59 -7.39 -11.06
N PRO A 404 6.84 -6.23 -11.69
CA PRO A 404 8.20 -5.75 -11.93
C PRO A 404 8.99 -5.56 -10.63
N TRP A 405 8.34 -5.14 -9.54
CA TRP A 405 8.99 -5.00 -8.24
C TRP A 405 9.53 -6.31 -7.68
N GLY A 406 9.04 -7.44 -8.16
CA GLY A 406 9.54 -8.76 -7.84
C GLY A 406 10.82 -9.16 -8.59
N ALA A 407 11.32 -8.38 -9.54
CA ALA A 407 12.58 -8.67 -10.24
C ALA A 407 13.77 -8.63 -9.25
N GLU A 408 13.80 -7.62 -8.41
CA GLU A 408 14.67 -7.58 -7.25
C GLU A 408 13.84 -7.73 -5.97
N ARG A 409 14.05 -8.86 -5.29
CA ARG A 409 13.24 -9.27 -4.13
C ARG A 409 14.09 -9.67 -2.95
N PHE A 410 13.54 -9.56 -1.76
CA PHE A 410 14.17 -10.15 -0.57
C PHE A 410 14.29 -11.67 -0.70
N ARG A 411 15.47 -12.20 -0.34
CA ARG A 411 15.77 -13.63 -0.36
C ARG A 411 16.42 -14.04 0.97
N PRO A 412 15.68 -14.69 1.88
CA PRO A 412 16.27 -15.37 3.02
C PRO A 412 17.39 -16.31 2.57
N GLY A 413 18.54 -16.23 3.20
CA GLY A 413 19.72 -17.06 2.86
C GLY A 413 19.92 -18.23 3.82
N ALA A 414 21.09 -18.85 3.78
CA ALA A 414 21.43 -20.04 4.57
C ALA A 414 21.37 -19.81 6.10
N GLY A 415 21.50 -18.57 6.57
CA GLY A 415 21.38 -18.23 7.99
C GLY A 415 19.93 -18.02 8.45
N SER A 416 18.96 -18.02 7.53
CA SER A 416 17.55 -17.81 7.88
C SER A 416 16.91 -19.08 8.44
N ARG A 417 15.84 -18.89 9.24
CA ARG A 417 15.07 -19.97 9.84
C ARG A 417 13.58 -19.74 9.62
N ASP A 418 12.83 -20.81 9.35
CA ASP A 418 11.37 -20.80 9.20
C ASP A 418 10.86 -19.62 8.32
N SER A 419 11.58 -19.36 7.21
CA SER A 419 11.34 -18.21 6.34
C SER A 419 11.17 -18.66 4.88
N TYR A 420 10.28 -18.00 4.14
CA TYR A 420 9.82 -18.46 2.84
C TYR A 420 9.71 -17.31 1.84
N VAL A 421 9.96 -17.62 0.57
CA VAL A 421 9.61 -16.78 -0.57
C VAL A 421 8.64 -17.57 -1.44
N MET A 422 7.48 -17.02 -1.71
CA MET A 422 6.43 -17.66 -2.51
C MET A 422 5.97 -16.72 -3.62
N THR A 423 5.66 -17.27 -4.79
CA THR A 423 5.24 -16.49 -5.95
C THR A 423 3.84 -16.92 -6.38
N VAL A 424 2.97 -15.94 -6.62
CA VAL A 424 1.62 -16.14 -7.17
C VAL A 424 1.75 -16.27 -8.69
N PRO A 425 1.37 -17.42 -9.29
CA PRO A 425 1.43 -17.59 -10.73
C PRO A 425 0.56 -16.56 -11.48
N GLY A 426 1.15 -15.91 -12.48
CA GLY A 426 0.48 -14.85 -13.24
C GLY A 426 0.09 -13.61 -12.44
N GLY A 427 0.43 -13.54 -11.15
CA GLY A 427 0.06 -12.43 -10.27
C GLY A 427 0.88 -11.18 -10.54
N ASN A 428 0.25 -10.02 -10.32
CA ASN A 428 0.85 -8.68 -10.37
C ASN A 428 1.18 -8.17 -8.96
N HIS A 429 1.30 -6.86 -8.78
CA HIS A 429 1.54 -6.21 -7.47
C HIS A 429 0.42 -6.42 -6.45
N GLY A 430 -0.72 -6.93 -6.86
CA GLY A 430 -1.83 -7.39 -6.01
C GLY A 430 -1.64 -8.79 -5.42
N ALA A 431 -0.47 -9.45 -5.57
CA ALA A 431 -0.23 -10.80 -5.08
C ALA A 431 -0.50 -10.96 -3.57
N SER A 432 -1.14 -12.07 -3.18
CA SER A 432 -1.55 -12.38 -1.81
C SER A 432 -1.40 -13.86 -1.51
N VAL A 433 -1.47 -14.26 -0.24
CA VAL A 433 -1.48 -15.68 0.15
C VAL A 433 -2.66 -16.39 -0.51
N ALA A 434 -3.81 -15.74 -0.62
CA ALA A 434 -4.99 -16.32 -1.27
C ALA A 434 -4.78 -16.64 -2.76
N GLY A 435 -3.90 -15.93 -3.45
CA GLY A 435 -3.56 -16.14 -4.86
C GLY A 435 -2.49 -17.22 -5.12
N LEU A 436 -1.84 -17.73 -4.08
CA LEU A 436 -0.86 -18.80 -4.22
C LEU A 436 -1.50 -20.12 -4.69
N ALA A 437 -0.71 -20.96 -5.35
CA ALA A 437 -1.09 -22.35 -5.58
C ALA A 437 -1.45 -23.05 -4.25
N GLU A 438 -2.40 -24.00 -4.28
CA GLU A 438 -3.04 -24.55 -3.08
C GLU A 438 -2.05 -25.07 -2.03
N GLU A 439 -0.99 -25.77 -2.44
CA GLU A 439 0.06 -26.24 -1.53
C GLU A 439 0.78 -25.09 -0.81
N ASN A 440 1.23 -24.09 -1.55
CA ASN A 440 1.90 -22.92 -1.00
C ASN A 440 0.96 -22.06 -0.15
N LYS A 441 -0.30 -21.94 -0.55
CA LYS A 441 -1.35 -21.26 0.22
C LYS A 441 -1.55 -21.92 1.59
N ALA A 442 -1.68 -23.24 1.62
CA ALA A 442 -1.83 -24.01 2.86
C ALA A 442 -0.58 -23.87 3.72
N LYS A 443 0.61 -24.00 3.15
CA LYS A 443 1.91 -23.84 3.83
C LYS A 443 2.06 -22.44 4.44
N ALA A 444 1.77 -21.39 3.67
CA ALA A 444 1.82 -20.00 4.13
C ALA A 444 0.83 -19.75 5.28
N THR A 445 -0.41 -20.19 5.10
CA THR A 445 -1.46 -20.06 6.12
C THR A 445 -1.09 -20.80 7.40
N ALA A 446 -0.58 -22.04 7.31
CA ALA A 446 -0.13 -22.81 8.48
C ALA A 446 1.03 -22.12 9.22
N ALA A 447 1.99 -21.54 8.49
CA ALA A 447 3.10 -20.80 9.09
C ALA A 447 2.59 -19.58 9.88
N ILE A 448 1.71 -18.77 9.28
CA ILE A 448 1.13 -17.58 9.92
C ILE A 448 0.35 -17.96 11.19
N LEU A 449 -0.48 -19.00 11.12
CA LEU A 449 -1.24 -19.50 12.27
C LEU A 449 -0.32 -19.98 13.39
N ARG A 450 0.76 -20.68 13.06
CA ARG A 450 1.77 -21.16 14.02
C ARG A 450 2.52 -20.01 14.69
N TRP A 451 2.98 -19.01 13.91
CA TRP A 451 3.68 -17.84 14.46
C TRP A 451 2.80 -17.03 15.40
N ALA A 452 1.51 -16.96 15.12
CA ALA A 452 0.51 -16.29 15.95
C ALA A 452 0.03 -17.11 17.16
N ASP A 453 0.51 -18.37 17.30
CA ASP A 453 0.09 -19.32 18.36
C ASP A 453 -1.42 -19.58 18.39
N VAL A 454 -2.05 -19.63 17.23
CA VAL A 454 -3.49 -19.90 17.06
C VAL A 454 -3.79 -21.06 16.09
N ALA A 455 -2.78 -21.86 15.76
CA ALA A 455 -2.96 -23.01 14.87
C ALA A 455 -3.88 -24.07 15.53
N PRO A 456 -5.03 -24.43 14.91
CA PRO A 456 -5.86 -25.54 15.36
C PRO A 456 -5.07 -26.85 15.41
N ALA A 457 -5.46 -27.80 16.28
CA ALA A 457 -4.81 -29.10 16.38
C ALA A 457 -4.70 -29.81 15.03
N ALA A 458 -5.79 -29.83 14.24
CA ALA A 458 -5.79 -30.44 12.91
C ALA A 458 -4.77 -29.80 11.92
N VAL A 459 -4.43 -28.52 12.09
CA VAL A 459 -3.39 -27.81 11.28
C VAL A 459 -1.99 -28.12 11.79
N ARG A 460 -1.84 -28.30 13.10
CA ARG A 460 -0.57 -28.75 13.68
C ARG A 460 -0.19 -30.15 13.23
N ASP A 461 -1.21 -31.03 13.13
CA ASP A 461 -1.02 -32.40 12.68
C ASP A 461 -0.84 -32.50 11.16
N ASP A 462 -1.54 -31.63 10.38
CA ASP A 462 -1.50 -31.60 8.92
C ASP A 462 -1.61 -30.18 8.39
N PRO A 463 -0.49 -29.53 8.04
CA PRO A 463 -0.46 -28.16 7.51
C PRO A 463 -1.31 -27.96 6.23
N ALA A 464 -1.58 -29.02 5.45
CA ALA A 464 -2.42 -28.93 4.25
C ALA A 464 -3.87 -28.56 4.57
N LYS A 465 -4.31 -28.72 5.82
CA LYS A 465 -5.65 -28.34 6.29
C LYS A 465 -5.77 -26.87 6.70
N ALA A 466 -4.70 -26.11 6.61
CA ALA A 466 -4.69 -24.72 7.05
C ALA A 466 -5.64 -23.84 6.23
N LYS A 467 -6.49 -23.11 6.94
CA LYS A 467 -7.43 -22.12 6.37
C LYS A 467 -7.47 -20.89 7.30
N PRO A 468 -7.80 -19.70 6.78
CA PRO A 468 -8.07 -18.55 7.61
C PRO A 468 -9.12 -18.84 8.68
N LEU A 469 -8.89 -18.38 9.91
CA LEU A 469 -9.80 -18.58 11.04
C LEU A 469 -11.05 -17.69 10.93
N ALA A 470 -10.91 -16.48 10.38
CA ALA A 470 -12.05 -15.61 10.12
C ALA A 470 -12.60 -15.82 8.70
N LYS A 471 -13.92 -15.72 8.58
CA LYS A 471 -14.60 -15.70 7.28
C LYS A 471 -14.21 -14.41 6.51
N PHE A 472 -14.20 -14.52 5.18
CA PHE A 472 -14.03 -13.36 4.30
C PHE A 472 -15.23 -12.41 4.44
N ASP A 473 -14.94 -11.13 4.65
CA ASP A 473 -15.91 -10.04 4.65
C ASP A 473 -15.48 -9.00 3.60
N ALA A 474 -16.24 -8.89 2.51
CA ALA A 474 -15.92 -7.99 1.40
C ALA A 474 -15.81 -6.51 1.79
N ARG A 475 -16.35 -6.11 2.95
CA ARG A 475 -16.26 -4.73 3.44
C ARG A 475 -14.96 -4.44 4.19
N LEU A 476 -14.39 -5.48 4.86
CA LEU A 476 -13.14 -5.37 5.63
C LEU A 476 -11.91 -5.83 4.84
N ASP A 477 -12.08 -6.91 4.05
CA ASP A 477 -10.99 -7.62 3.41
C ASP A 477 -10.75 -7.16 1.96
N LYS A 478 -11.44 -6.10 1.53
CA LYS A 478 -11.05 -5.45 0.28
C LYS A 478 -9.62 -4.96 0.47
N ARG A 479 -8.69 -5.64 -0.18
CA ARG A 479 -7.43 -5.00 -0.49
C ARG A 479 -7.80 -3.72 -1.20
N ASP A 480 -7.31 -2.62 -0.72
CA ASP A 480 -7.58 -1.33 -1.31
C ASP A 480 -6.74 -1.17 -2.59
N VAL A 481 -6.96 -2.09 -3.54
CA VAL A 481 -6.33 -2.08 -4.87
C VAL A 481 -6.64 -0.76 -5.59
N LEU A 482 -7.78 -0.14 -5.29
CA LEU A 482 -8.13 1.18 -5.80
C LEU A 482 -7.31 2.29 -5.12
N ASN A 483 -6.98 2.15 -3.83
CA ASN A 483 -6.06 3.06 -3.15
C ASN A 483 -4.60 2.80 -3.53
N GLU A 484 -4.22 1.57 -3.84
CA GLU A 484 -2.88 1.28 -4.39
C GLU A 484 -2.72 1.88 -5.78
N ARG A 485 -3.73 1.89 -6.65
CA ARG A 485 -3.70 2.66 -7.91
C ARG A 485 -3.62 4.18 -7.69
N GLY A 486 -4.12 4.69 -6.58
CA GLY A 486 -3.95 6.07 -6.13
C GLY A 486 -2.69 6.31 -5.30
N LEU A 487 -1.94 5.25 -4.92
CA LEU A 487 -0.72 5.24 -4.13
C LEU A 487 0.48 4.81 -4.98
N ARG A 488 0.54 5.24 -6.24
CA ARG A 488 1.70 4.94 -7.09
C ARG A 488 2.93 5.65 -6.58
N PRO A 489 4.05 4.92 -6.49
CA PRO A 489 5.32 5.56 -6.38
C PRO A 489 5.71 6.24 -7.69
#